data_1257cfdecdc1113791cc37e9537258c9
#
_entry.id   1257cfdecdc1113791cc37e9537258c9
#
_cell.length_a   1.000
_cell.length_b   1.000
_cell.length_c   1.000
_cell.angle_alpha   90.00
_cell.angle_beta   90.00
_cell.angle_gamma   90.00
#
_symmetry.space_group_name_H-M   'P 1'
#
loop_
_entity.id
_entity.type
_entity.pdbx_description
1 polymer ?
#
loop_
_entity_poly.entity_id
_entity_poly.type
_entity_poly.pdbx_seq_one_letter_code
_entity_poly.pdbx_strand_id
1 'polypeptide(L)'
;IRIIGGHPLIYYSIKNALSSELITSVIVSTDSAEVAIIAEQMGAKVKWRDVALCGDAVTLDAVIADAVPAEEQWDYIVTMQPTSPTLRVSTLDLAIEYTVKNKLDTVISAINAPHLSWGMKNGEKVPNYAERLNRQYLPPCYMETGAFVVSRASVVTANTRIGSKVDIYEVPEDEAQDVDTFEDLRNVAAILERQKVAIYVNGNNKRGIGHIYRALEIADEFYVKPDIYYDIN
;
A
#
# COMPACT_ATOMS: atom_id res chain seq x y z
N ILE A 1 19.58 -8.40 1.16
CA ILE A 1 18.13 -8.71 1.20
C ILE A 1 17.72 -8.87 2.66
N ARG A 2 16.67 -8.15 3.10
CA ARG A 2 16.10 -8.29 4.45
C ARG A 2 15.01 -9.35 4.44
N ILE A 3 15.02 -10.25 5.44
CA ILE A 3 14.06 -11.34 5.60
C ILE A 3 13.04 -10.96 6.68
N ILE A 4 11.76 -11.20 6.41
CA ILE A 4 10.64 -10.98 7.32
C ILE A 4 9.67 -12.17 7.17
N GLY A 5 9.18 -12.74 8.26
CA GLY A 5 8.25 -13.87 8.19
C GLY A 5 8.74 -15.02 7.31
N GLY A 6 10.07 -15.26 7.26
CA GLY A 6 10.70 -16.30 6.44
C GLY A 6 10.87 -15.96 4.96
N HIS A 7 10.47 -14.77 4.50
CA HIS A 7 10.56 -14.35 3.10
C HIS A 7 11.35 -13.05 2.93
N PRO A 8 12.02 -12.84 1.78
CA PRO A 8 12.60 -11.54 1.43
C PRO A 8 11.54 -10.44 1.38
N LEU A 9 11.89 -9.22 1.77
CA LEU A 9 10.94 -8.09 1.81
C LEU A 9 10.22 -7.88 0.47
N ILE A 10 10.92 -7.99 -0.65
CA ILE A 10 10.36 -7.85 -2.00
C ILE A 10 9.34 -8.95 -2.35
N TYR A 11 9.37 -10.10 -1.69
CA TYR A 11 8.42 -11.20 -1.90
C TYR A 11 6.96 -10.73 -1.74
N TYR A 12 6.68 -9.90 -0.74
CA TYR A 12 5.32 -9.46 -0.43
C TYR A 12 4.73 -8.59 -1.54
N SER A 13 5.51 -7.64 -2.07
CA SER A 13 5.07 -6.77 -3.18
C SER A 13 4.86 -7.58 -4.47
N ILE A 14 5.79 -8.49 -4.81
CA ILE A 14 5.64 -9.37 -5.98
C ILE A 14 4.42 -10.27 -5.82
N LYS A 15 4.25 -10.90 -4.65
CA LYS A 15 3.10 -11.78 -4.36
C LYS A 15 1.78 -11.03 -4.53
N ASN A 16 1.65 -9.83 -3.95
CA ASN A 16 0.44 -9.04 -4.08
C ASN A 16 0.16 -8.64 -5.53
N ALA A 17 1.18 -8.19 -6.27
CA ALA A 17 1.02 -7.84 -7.68
C ALA A 17 0.59 -9.05 -8.53
N LEU A 18 1.20 -10.23 -8.32
CA LEU A 18 0.84 -11.46 -9.04
C LEU A 18 -0.51 -12.05 -8.62
N SER A 19 -1.00 -11.73 -7.42
CA SER A 19 -2.30 -12.20 -6.91
C SER A 19 -3.45 -11.26 -7.25
N SER A 20 -3.19 -10.09 -7.78
CA SER A 20 -4.20 -9.14 -8.25
C SER A 20 -4.90 -9.69 -9.50
N GLU A 21 -6.23 -9.58 -9.56
CA GLU A 21 -7.02 -9.94 -10.74
C GLU A 21 -6.97 -8.85 -11.83
N LEU A 22 -6.47 -7.67 -11.49
CA LEU A 22 -6.44 -6.49 -12.36
C LEU A 22 -5.05 -6.22 -12.97
N ILE A 23 -3.99 -6.78 -12.39
CA ILE A 23 -2.61 -6.61 -12.87
C ILE A 23 -2.28 -7.71 -13.89
N THR A 24 -2.05 -7.32 -15.12
CA THR A 24 -1.80 -8.24 -16.23
C THR A 24 -0.33 -8.58 -16.43
N SER A 25 0.60 -7.76 -15.94
CA SER A 25 2.05 -8.03 -16.02
C SER A 25 2.77 -7.44 -14.82
N VAL A 26 3.71 -8.19 -14.26
CA VAL A 26 4.55 -7.77 -13.13
C VAL A 26 6.00 -7.73 -13.58
N ILE A 27 6.64 -6.56 -13.42
CA ILE A 27 8.01 -6.30 -13.81
C ILE A 27 8.78 -5.82 -12.58
N VAL A 28 9.90 -6.45 -12.29
CA VAL A 28 10.83 -6.05 -11.23
C VAL A 28 12.05 -5.40 -11.87
N SER A 29 12.24 -4.11 -11.67
CA SER A 29 13.43 -3.39 -12.09
C SER A 29 14.50 -3.48 -11.00
N THR A 30 15.64 -4.09 -11.31
CA THR A 30 16.72 -4.30 -10.34
C THR A 30 18.09 -4.39 -11.00
N ASP A 31 19.13 -4.04 -10.24
CA ASP A 31 20.54 -4.27 -10.53
C ASP A 31 21.12 -5.44 -9.71
N SER A 32 20.33 -6.01 -8.78
CA SER A 32 20.74 -7.11 -7.92
C SER A 32 20.39 -8.47 -8.52
N ALA A 33 21.39 -9.32 -8.71
CA ALA A 33 21.20 -10.70 -9.16
C ALA A 33 20.31 -11.51 -8.19
N GLU A 34 20.43 -11.28 -6.88
CA GLU A 34 19.63 -11.97 -5.88
C GLU A 34 18.15 -11.60 -6.00
N VAL A 35 17.85 -10.32 -6.20
CA VAL A 35 16.47 -9.83 -6.40
C VAL A 35 15.90 -10.38 -7.71
N ALA A 36 16.69 -10.40 -8.78
CA ALA A 36 16.28 -10.94 -10.07
C ALA A 36 15.88 -12.43 -9.97
N ILE A 37 16.71 -13.24 -9.31
CA ILE A 37 16.42 -14.67 -9.08
C ILE A 37 15.10 -14.86 -8.33
N ILE A 38 14.86 -14.08 -7.27
CA ILE A 38 13.62 -14.16 -6.49
C ILE A 38 12.43 -13.80 -7.38
N ALA A 39 12.52 -12.72 -8.14
CA ALA A 39 11.45 -12.25 -9.01
C ALA A 39 11.09 -13.30 -10.07
N GLU A 40 12.08 -13.88 -10.75
CA GLU A 40 11.91 -14.92 -11.76
C GLU A 40 11.30 -16.21 -11.15
N GLN A 41 11.77 -16.64 -9.98
CA GLN A 41 11.23 -17.81 -9.28
C GLN A 41 9.75 -17.62 -8.89
N MET A 42 9.33 -16.39 -8.61
CA MET A 42 7.95 -16.05 -8.32
C MET A 42 7.09 -15.88 -9.58
N GLY A 43 7.67 -15.80 -10.78
CA GLY A 43 6.98 -15.64 -12.05
C GLY A 43 6.85 -14.18 -12.53
N ALA A 44 7.55 -13.24 -11.90
CA ALA A 44 7.63 -11.86 -12.39
C ALA A 44 8.68 -11.73 -13.51
N LYS A 45 8.46 -10.79 -14.43
CA LYS A 45 9.48 -10.41 -15.42
C LYS A 45 10.56 -9.57 -14.73
N VAL A 46 11.81 -9.71 -15.17
CA VAL A 46 12.94 -8.90 -14.69
C VAL A 46 13.38 -7.92 -15.76
N LYS A 47 13.43 -6.66 -15.39
CA LYS A 47 14.10 -5.60 -16.14
C LYS A 47 15.42 -5.30 -15.44
N TRP A 48 16.54 -5.68 -16.07
CA TRP A 48 17.85 -5.28 -15.59
C TRP A 48 18.00 -3.78 -15.71
N ARG A 49 18.29 -3.14 -14.59
CA ARG A 49 18.43 -1.69 -14.50
C ARG A 49 19.81 -1.27 -15.04
N ASP A 50 19.83 -0.29 -15.91
CA ASP A 50 21.06 0.31 -16.38
C ASP A 50 21.82 0.95 -15.20
N VAL A 51 23.16 0.85 -15.22
CA VAL A 51 24.03 1.44 -14.16
C VAL A 51 23.78 2.95 -14.00
N ALA A 52 23.45 3.65 -15.08
CA ALA A 52 23.10 5.08 -15.03
C ALA A 52 21.84 5.37 -14.20
N LEU A 53 20.97 4.37 -14.00
CA LEU A 53 19.73 4.48 -13.21
C LEU A 53 19.88 3.93 -11.79
N CYS A 54 21.08 3.53 -11.35
CA CYS A 54 21.33 2.94 -10.01
C CYS A 54 21.88 3.94 -8.99
N GLY A 55 22.11 5.20 -9.37
CA GLY A 55 22.65 6.21 -8.47
C GLY A 55 21.62 6.82 -7.52
N ASP A 56 22.05 7.25 -6.33
CA ASP A 56 21.18 7.84 -5.28
C ASP A 56 20.49 9.16 -5.73
N ALA A 57 21.01 9.83 -6.76
CA ALA A 57 20.43 11.04 -7.32
C ALA A 57 19.38 10.78 -8.41
N VAL A 58 19.19 9.52 -8.82
CA VAL A 58 18.23 9.13 -9.85
C VAL A 58 16.82 9.09 -9.24
N THR A 59 15.89 9.77 -9.89
CA THR A 59 14.49 9.77 -9.44
C THR A 59 13.83 8.43 -9.71
N LEU A 60 12.90 8.05 -8.86
CA LEU A 60 12.10 6.83 -9.06
C LEU A 60 11.31 6.89 -10.39
N ASP A 61 10.89 8.08 -10.82
CA ASP A 61 10.17 8.27 -12.09
C ASP A 61 11.00 7.84 -13.31
N ALA A 62 12.29 8.17 -13.33
CA ALA A 62 13.19 7.73 -14.40
C ALA A 62 13.34 6.20 -14.45
N VAL A 63 13.45 5.56 -13.28
CA VAL A 63 13.53 4.09 -13.16
C VAL A 63 12.23 3.41 -13.62
N ILE A 64 11.07 3.98 -13.26
CA ILE A 64 9.77 3.44 -13.67
C ILE A 64 9.58 3.59 -15.17
N ALA A 65 9.89 4.76 -15.74
CA ALA A 65 9.77 4.99 -17.17
C ALA A 65 10.66 4.04 -18.01
N ASP A 66 11.88 3.72 -17.52
CA ASP A 66 12.74 2.71 -18.14
C ASP A 66 12.17 1.28 -18.03
N ALA A 67 11.48 0.98 -16.95
CA ALA A 67 10.95 -0.35 -16.71
C ALA A 67 9.66 -0.65 -17.51
N VAL A 68 8.95 0.37 -17.99
CA VAL A 68 7.73 0.20 -18.79
C VAL A 68 8.08 -0.17 -20.22
N PRO A 69 7.69 -1.37 -20.74
CA PRO A 69 7.96 -1.77 -22.11
C PRO A 69 7.29 -0.82 -23.11
N ALA A 70 8.08 -0.25 -24.02
CA ALA A 70 7.59 0.70 -25.02
C ALA A 70 6.78 0.03 -26.14
N GLU A 71 6.97 -1.28 -26.35
CA GLU A 71 6.31 -2.05 -27.38
C GLU A 71 4.89 -2.51 -27.01
N GLU A 72 4.54 -2.40 -25.72
CA GLU A 72 3.25 -2.82 -25.18
C GLU A 72 2.37 -1.59 -24.88
N GLN A 73 1.08 -1.70 -25.11
CA GLN A 73 0.12 -0.66 -24.70
C GLN A 73 -0.43 -0.98 -23.32
N TRP A 74 -0.26 -0.04 -22.40
CA TRP A 74 -0.75 -0.11 -21.03
C TRP A 74 -1.78 0.97 -20.78
N ASP A 75 -2.84 0.63 -20.03
CA ASP A 75 -3.81 1.61 -19.58
C ASP A 75 -3.29 2.35 -18.34
N TYR A 76 -2.80 1.59 -17.37
CA TYR A 76 -2.26 2.09 -16.11
C TYR A 76 -0.98 1.35 -15.73
N ILE A 77 -0.11 2.07 -15.03
CA ILE A 77 1.11 1.55 -14.40
C ILE A 77 0.93 1.63 -12.88
N VAL A 78 1.07 0.50 -12.22
CA VAL A 78 1.05 0.41 -10.76
C VAL A 78 2.48 0.31 -10.27
N THR A 79 2.94 1.32 -9.56
CA THR A 79 4.25 1.30 -8.90
C THR A 79 4.09 0.84 -7.47
N MET A 80 4.81 -0.18 -7.05
CA MET A 80 4.83 -0.69 -5.68
C MET A 80 6.23 -0.66 -5.12
N GLN A 81 6.37 -0.30 -3.84
CA GLN A 81 7.65 -0.33 -3.13
C GLN A 81 7.77 -1.60 -2.28
N PRO A 82 8.94 -2.24 -2.23
CA PRO A 82 9.16 -3.42 -1.38
C PRO A 82 9.05 -3.14 0.11
N THR A 83 9.20 -1.88 0.50
CA THR A 83 9.16 -1.41 1.89
C THR A 83 7.78 -1.42 2.54
N SER A 84 6.71 -1.69 1.77
CA SER A 84 5.32 -1.76 2.26
C SER A 84 4.75 -3.18 2.19
N PRO A 85 5.29 -4.15 2.95
CA PRO A 85 4.94 -5.57 2.84
C PRO A 85 3.58 -5.94 3.45
N THR A 86 2.96 -5.04 4.19
CA THR A 86 1.65 -5.26 4.85
C THR A 86 0.46 -4.95 3.96
N LEU A 87 0.66 -4.34 2.79
CA LEU A 87 -0.39 -4.06 1.82
C LEU A 87 -1.12 -5.36 1.43
N ARG A 88 -2.45 -5.33 1.38
CA ARG A 88 -3.27 -6.46 0.92
C ARG A 88 -3.64 -6.31 -0.54
N VAL A 89 -3.74 -7.43 -1.24
CA VAL A 89 -4.16 -7.47 -2.64
C VAL A 89 -5.55 -6.86 -2.84
N SER A 90 -6.48 -7.11 -1.91
CA SER A 90 -7.83 -6.54 -1.98
C SER A 90 -7.86 -5.01 -1.95
N THR A 91 -7.00 -4.40 -1.12
CA THR A 91 -6.87 -2.95 -1.05
C THR A 91 -6.26 -2.37 -2.33
N LEU A 92 -5.27 -3.07 -2.89
CA LEU A 92 -4.66 -2.71 -4.16
C LEU A 92 -5.67 -2.75 -5.31
N ASP A 93 -6.44 -3.84 -5.43
CA ASP A 93 -7.45 -4.00 -6.47
C ASP A 93 -8.54 -2.92 -6.38
N LEU A 94 -9.06 -2.67 -5.18
CA LEU A 94 -10.03 -1.59 -4.95
C LEU A 94 -9.48 -0.20 -5.33
N ALA A 95 -8.20 0.06 -5.08
CA ALA A 95 -7.56 1.33 -5.47
C ALA A 95 -7.41 1.45 -7.00
N ILE A 96 -7.09 0.35 -7.69
CA ILE A 96 -7.04 0.30 -9.16
C ILE A 96 -8.44 0.54 -9.73
N GLU A 97 -9.47 -0.17 -9.24
CA GLU A 97 -10.86 0.04 -9.64
C GLU A 97 -11.32 1.48 -9.42
N TYR A 98 -11.00 2.06 -8.26
CA TYR A 98 -11.29 3.45 -7.95
C TYR A 98 -10.67 4.41 -8.98
N THR A 99 -9.41 4.18 -9.33
CA THR A 99 -8.68 4.98 -10.33
C THR A 99 -9.36 4.94 -11.69
N VAL A 100 -9.67 3.73 -12.17
CA VAL A 100 -10.30 3.50 -13.46
C VAL A 100 -11.70 4.09 -13.52
N LYS A 101 -12.54 3.78 -12.51
CA LYS A 101 -13.93 4.24 -12.42
C LYS A 101 -14.04 5.76 -12.44
N ASN A 102 -13.16 6.45 -11.73
CA ASN A 102 -13.17 7.91 -11.64
C ASN A 102 -12.37 8.60 -12.77
N LYS A 103 -11.79 7.82 -13.67
CA LYS A 103 -10.96 8.30 -14.79
C LYS A 103 -9.86 9.25 -14.33
N LEU A 104 -9.18 8.85 -13.23
CA LEU A 104 -8.08 9.62 -12.66
C LEU A 104 -6.80 9.38 -13.46
N ASP A 105 -5.91 10.35 -13.45
CA ASP A 105 -4.58 10.20 -14.03
C ASP A 105 -3.64 9.53 -13.03
N THR A 106 -3.80 9.83 -11.75
CA THR A 106 -2.97 9.24 -10.70
C THR A 106 -3.75 9.10 -9.39
N VAL A 107 -3.55 7.96 -8.72
CA VAL A 107 -3.98 7.72 -7.33
C VAL A 107 -2.80 7.28 -6.50
N ILE A 108 -2.65 7.90 -5.33
CA ILE A 108 -1.54 7.68 -4.41
C ILE A 108 -2.08 7.06 -3.11
N SER A 109 -1.43 6.03 -2.60
CA SER A 109 -1.77 5.44 -1.30
C SER A 109 -1.44 6.39 -0.16
N ALA A 110 -2.39 6.64 0.74
CA ALA A 110 -2.21 7.53 1.87
C ALA A 110 -2.97 7.04 3.11
N ILE A 111 -2.60 7.57 4.27
CA ILE A 111 -3.37 7.44 5.51
C ILE A 111 -3.81 8.81 6.00
N ASN A 112 -4.96 8.86 6.65
CA ASN A 112 -5.38 10.07 7.35
C ASN A 112 -4.76 10.06 8.76
N ALA A 113 -3.69 10.83 8.94
CA ALA A 113 -2.92 10.91 10.18
C ALA A 113 -2.90 12.34 10.75
N PRO A 114 -4.04 12.88 11.22
CA PRO A 114 -4.10 14.23 11.74
C PRO A 114 -3.20 14.39 12.96
N HIS A 115 -2.28 15.33 12.88
CA HIS A 115 -1.32 15.61 13.93
C HIS A 115 -0.97 17.10 14.00
N LEU A 116 -0.67 17.60 15.21
CA LEU A 116 -0.11 18.93 15.37
C LEU A 116 1.33 18.92 14.87
N SER A 117 1.62 19.67 13.82
CA SER A 117 2.93 19.74 13.22
C SER A 117 3.50 21.15 13.16
N TRP A 118 4.80 21.25 12.97
CA TRP A 118 5.53 22.50 12.86
C TRP A 118 6.33 22.51 11.56
N GLY A 119 6.39 23.64 10.89
CA GLY A 119 7.17 23.88 9.70
C GLY A 119 8.26 24.93 9.92
N MET A 120 9.01 25.18 8.84
CA MET A 120 9.99 26.27 8.77
C MET A 120 9.45 27.37 7.84
N LYS A 121 9.43 28.63 8.33
CA LYS A 121 9.11 29.81 7.52
C LYS A 121 10.12 30.90 7.83
N ASN A 122 10.84 31.35 6.80
CA ASN A 122 11.89 32.39 6.93
C ASN A 122 12.96 32.09 8.00
N GLY A 123 13.31 30.80 8.18
CA GLY A 123 14.30 30.36 9.17
C GLY A 123 13.75 30.15 10.59
N GLU A 124 12.48 30.42 10.83
CA GLU A 124 11.81 30.24 12.12
C GLU A 124 10.88 29.03 12.10
N LYS A 125 10.76 28.33 13.25
CA LYS A 125 9.81 27.24 13.46
C LYS A 125 8.43 27.83 13.72
N VAL A 126 7.46 27.51 12.87
CA VAL A 126 6.07 27.97 12.99
C VAL A 126 5.10 26.79 13.02
N PRO A 127 3.98 26.87 13.78
CA PRO A 127 2.97 25.81 13.77
C PRO A 127 2.24 25.77 12.41
N ASN A 128 1.97 24.56 11.94
CA ASN A 128 1.14 24.32 10.74
C ASN A 128 -0.38 24.31 11.08
N TYR A 129 -0.77 24.78 12.24
CA TYR A 129 -2.17 24.84 12.70
C TYR A 129 -2.49 26.25 13.19
N ALA A 130 -3.74 26.66 12.97
CA ALA A 130 -4.23 27.95 13.47
C ALA A 130 -4.68 27.88 14.94
N GLU A 131 -5.29 26.74 15.34
CA GLU A 131 -5.79 26.49 16.68
C GLU A 131 -5.30 25.13 17.18
N ARG A 132 -4.95 25.04 18.47
CA ARG A 132 -4.46 23.81 19.11
C ARG A 132 -5.64 22.97 19.59
N LEU A 133 -6.21 22.19 18.69
CA LEU A 133 -7.32 21.28 18.95
C LEU A 133 -6.87 19.92 19.47
N ASN A 134 -7.76 19.17 20.11
CA ASN A 134 -7.57 17.76 20.39
C ASN A 134 -7.56 16.95 19.08
N ARG A 135 -6.84 15.81 19.06
CA ARG A 135 -6.61 15.01 17.84
C ARG A 135 -7.90 14.71 17.05
N GLN A 136 -9.00 14.38 17.75
CA GLN A 136 -10.28 14.05 17.13
C GLN A 136 -10.99 15.24 16.41
N TYR A 137 -10.52 16.45 16.65
CA TYR A 137 -11.07 17.68 16.04
C TYR A 137 -10.11 18.33 15.04
N LEU A 138 -8.93 17.72 14.85
CA LEU A 138 -8.00 18.21 13.83
C LEU A 138 -8.58 17.93 12.43
N PRO A 139 -8.33 18.83 11.47
CA PRO A 139 -8.70 18.57 10.09
C PRO A 139 -7.95 17.34 9.55
N PRO A 140 -8.51 16.63 8.56
CA PRO A 140 -7.81 15.54 7.89
C PRO A 140 -6.43 15.99 7.41
N CYS A 141 -5.44 15.12 7.61
CA CYS A 141 -4.07 15.32 7.15
C CYS A 141 -3.59 14.00 6.54
N TYR A 142 -3.50 13.98 5.22
CA TYR A 142 -3.12 12.77 4.50
C TYR A 142 -1.62 12.69 4.31
N MET A 143 -1.05 11.54 4.68
CA MET A 143 0.36 11.23 4.52
C MET A 143 0.49 10.06 3.55
N GLU A 144 1.32 10.21 2.51
CA GLU A 144 1.62 9.13 1.58
C GLU A 144 2.31 7.98 2.29
N THR A 145 1.94 6.74 1.93
CA THR A 145 2.48 5.53 2.58
C THR A 145 3.60 4.87 1.77
N GLY A 146 3.81 5.28 0.52
CA GLY A 146 4.75 4.61 -0.37
C GLY A 146 4.30 3.24 -0.88
N ALA A 147 3.18 2.70 -0.39
CA ALA A 147 2.76 1.33 -0.72
C ALA A 147 2.49 1.15 -2.21
N PHE A 148 1.77 2.08 -2.82
CA PHE A 148 1.56 2.08 -4.27
C PHE A 148 1.24 3.48 -4.82
N VAL A 149 1.51 3.63 -6.12
CA VAL A 149 0.99 4.71 -6.96
C VAL A 149 0.42 4.07 -8.22
N VAL A 150 -0.86 4.34 -8.52
CA VAL A 150 -1.53 3.94 -9.77
C VAL A 150 -1.53 5.12 -10.71
N SER A 151 -0.84 5.03 -11.83
CA SER A 151 -0.71 6.12 -12.81
C SER A 151 -1.23 5.69 -14.18
N ARG A 152 -2.00 6.54 -14.84
CA ARG A 152 -2.33 6.33 -16.27
C ARG A 152 -1.03 6.23 -17.06
N ALA A 153 -0.89 5.24 -17.91
CA ALA A 153 0.36 5.00 -18.62
C ALA A 153 0.83 6.21 -19.44
N SER A 154 -0.10 6.98 -20.01
CA SER A 154 0.23 8.17 -20.82
C SER A 154 0.86 9.33 -20.04
N VAL A 155 0.78 9.35 -18.71
CA VAL A 155 1.41 10.40 -17.88
C VAL A 155 2.77 9.98 -17.34
N VAL A 156 3.13 8.70 -17.48
CA VAL A 156 4.41 8.18 -16.98
C VAL A 156 5.54 8.58 -17.91
N THR A 157 6.50 9.33 -17.39
CA THR A 157 7.69 9.82 -18.07
C THR A 157 8.89 9.71 -17.15
N ALA A 158 10.09 9.93 -17.66
CA ALA A 158 11.30 9.98 -16.84
C ALA A 158 11.32 11.13 -15.80
N ASN A 159 10.41 12.10 -15.90
CA ASN A 159 10.35 13.26 -15.01
C ASN A 159 9.17 13.22 -14.04
N THR A 160 8.14 12.45 -14.33
CA THR A 160 6.94 12.35 -13.49
C THR A 160 6.09 11.14 -13.85
N ARG A 161 5.37 10.62 -12.87
CA ARG A 161 4.26 9.68 -13.02
C ARG A 161 2.95 10.25 -12.46
N ILE A 162 2.97 11.55 -12.11
CA ILE A 162 1.82 12.24 -11.54
C ILE A 162 1.17 13.09 -12.64
N GLY A 163 -0.09 12.82 -12.93
CA GLY A 163 -0.87 13.53 -13.92
C GLY A 163 -1.56 14.77 -13.36
N SER A 164 -2.51 15.32 -14.10
CA SER A 164 -3.27 16.53 -13.70
C SER A 164 -4.48 16.21 -12.81
N LYS A 165 -5.10 15.05 -13.00
CA LYS A 165 -6.26 14.59 -12.25
C LYS A 165 -5.83 13.57 -11.20
N VAL A 166 -5.40 14.07 -10.04
CA VAL A 166 -4.81 13.29 -8.94
C VAL A 166 -5.80 13.16 -7.79
N ASP A 167 -5.83 11.99 -7.16
CA ASP A 167 -6.51 11.74 -5.91
C ASP A 167 -5.69 10.82 -5.01
N ILE A 168 -6.10 10.64 -3.78
CA ILE A 168 -5.51 9.70 -2.83
C ILE A 168 -6.48 8.54 -2.59
N TYR A 169 -5.91 7.37 -2.29
CA TYR A 169 -6.66 6.23 -1.76
C TYR A 169 -6.24 5.97 -0.32
N GLU A 170 -7.19 6.14 0.60
CA GLU A 170 -6.93 5.91 2.02
C GLU A 170 -6.83 4.41 2.29
N VAL A 171 -5.65 3.97 2.75
CA VAL A 171 -5.40 2.57 3.10
C VAL A 171 -5.55 2.35 4.61
N PRO A 172 -5.90 1.12 5.06
CA PRO A 172 -5.93 0.79 6.48
C PRO A 172 -4.58 1.02 7.16
N GLU A 173 -4.58 1.44 8.43
CA GLU A 173 -3.36 1.75 9.18
C GLU A 173 -2.39 0.57 9.27
N ASP A 174 -2.88 -0.65 9.35
CA ASP A 174 -2.06 -1.87 9.39
C ASP A 174 -1.44 -2.22 8.03
N GLU A 175 -1.91 -1.62 6.94
CA GLU A 175 -1.36 -1.75 5.59
C GLU A 175 -0.41 -0.60 5.21
N ALA A 176 -0.35 0.43 6.03
CA ALA A 176 0.40 1.66 5.77
C ALA A 176 1.83 1.65 6.36
N GLN A 177 2.33 0.47 6.73
CA GLN A 177 3.65 0.36 7.36
C GLN A 177 4.75 0.37 6.30
N ASP A 178 5.64 1.36 6.40
CA ASP A 178 6.85 1.45 5.60
C ASP A 178 8.07 1.00 6.42
N VAL A 179 8.97 0.23 5.82
CA VAL A 179 10.13 -0.36 6.48
C VAL A 179 11.39 0.41 6.15
N ASP A 180 11.67 1.45 6.93
CA ASP A 180 12.89 2.24 6.84
C ASP A 180 13.93 1.81 7.88
N THR A 181 13.48 1.45 9.08
CA THR A 181 14.33 1.13 10.24
C THR A 181 14.19 -0.33 10.67
N PHE A 182 15.08 -0.77 11.58
CA PHE A 182 14.92 -2.09 12.22
C PHE A 182 13.73 -2.17 13.17
N GLU A 183 13.24 -1.04 13.67
CA GLU A 183 12.03 -0.99 14.49
C GLU A 183 10.80 -1.23 13.62
N ASP A 184 10.73 -0.59 12.46
CA ASP A 184 9.66 -0.84 11.47
C ASP A 184 9.63 -2.31 11.04
N LEU A 185 10.81 -2.89 10.80
CA LEU A 185 10.94 -4.31 10.46
C LEU A 185 10.31 -5.23 11.52
N ARG A 186 10.51 -4.92 12.81
CA ARG A 186 9.91 -5.69 13.92
C ARG A 186 8.40 -5.49 13.98
N ASN A 187 7.93 -4.25 13.81
CA ASN A 187 6.51 -3.93 13.83
C ASN A 187 5.77 -4.64 12.69
N VAL A 188 6.35 -4.61 11.49
CA VAL A 188 5.81 -5.29 10.31
C VAL A 188 5.84 -6.81 10.49
N ALA A 189 6.91 -7.39 11.06
CA ALA A 189 6.95 -8.82 11.37
C ALA A 189 5.79 -9.24 12.27
N ALA A 190 5.53 -8.47 13.33
CA ALA A 190 4.40 -8.71 14.23
C ALA A 190 3.04 -8.62 13.54
N ILE A 191 2.88 -7.72 12.55
CA ILE A 191 1.65 -7.61 11.75
C ILE A 191 1.49 -8.82 10.84
N LEU A 192 2.56 -9.24 10.13
CA LEU A 192 2.53 -10.36 9.19
C LEU A 192 2.34 -11.71 9.88
N GLU A 193 2.91 -11.88 11.08
CA GLU A 193 2.80 -13.09 11.90
C GLU A 193 1.49 -13.16 12.72
N ARG A 194 0.69 -12.08 12.68
CA ARG A 194 -0.54 -11.99 13.43
C ARG A 194 -1.51 -13.11 13.06
N GLN A 195 -1.97 -13.84 14.06
CA GLN A 195 -3.02 -14.83 13.88
C GLN A 195 -4.32 -14.12 13.47
N LYS A 196 -4.91 -14.56 12.34
CA LYS A 196 -6.25 -14.13 11.95
C LYS A 196 -7.27 -14.93 12.75
N VAL A 197 -8.14 -14.22 13.44
CA VAL A 197 -9.26 -14.83 14.19
C VAL A 197 -10.54 -14.56 13.41
N ALA A 198 -11.29 -15.62 13.12
CA ALA A 198 -12.61 -15.53 12.51
C ALA A 198 -13.66 -15.96 13.55
N ILE A 199 -14.72 -15.19 13.68
CA ILE A 199 -15.89 -15.54 14.51
C ILE A 199 -17.04 -15.83 13.57
N TYR A 200 -17.50 -17.09 13.55
CA TYR A 200 -18.74 -17.44 12.85
C TYR A 200 -19.91 -17.41 13.81
N VAL A 201 -20.98 -16.69 13.45
CA VAL A 201 -22.19 -16.60 14.25
C VAL A 201 -23.42 -16.89 13.41
N ASN A 202 -24.30 -17.77 13.91
CA ASN A 202 -25.57 -18.05 13.30
C ASN A 202 -26.68 -17.29 14.06
N GLY A 203 -27.35 -16.37 13.35
CA GLY A 203 -28.46 -15.60 13.91
C GLY A 203 -29.19 -14.86 12.79
N ASN A 204 -30.52 -14.89 12.86
CA ASN A 204 -31.39 -14.16 11.94
C ASN A 204 -32.69 -13.76 12.65
N ASN A 205 -33.56 -13.05 11.96
CA ASN A 205 -34.84 -12.58 12.50
C ASN A 205 -35.77 -13.69 13.02
N LYS A 206 -35.58 -14.95 12.59
CA LYS A 206 -36.37 -16.12 13.04
C LYS A 206 -35.76 -16.83 14.25
N ARG A 207 -34.42 -16.88 14.32
CA ARG A 207 -33.64 -17.57 15.37
C ARG A 207 -33.22 -16.64 16.51
N GLY A 208 -33.42 -15.34 16.34
CA GLY A 208 -32.98 -14.30 17.27
C GLY A 208 -31.58 -13.78 16.96
N ILE A 209 -31.34 -12.52 17.31
CA ILE A 209 -30.12 -11.77 17.07
C ILE A 209 -29.14 -11.76 18.26
N GLY A 210 -29.54 -12.40 19.37
CA GLY A 210 -28.76 -12.40 20.62
C GLY A 210 -27.34 -13.00 20.45
N HIS A 211 -27.16 -13.99 19.59
CA HIS A 211 -25.85 -14.56 19.28
C HIS A 211 -24.96 -13.59 18.49
N ILE A 212 -25.56 -12.77 17.62
CA ILE A 212 -24.83 -11.73 16.87
C ILE A 212 -24.28 -10.68 17.83
N TYR A 213 -25.11 -10.20 18.76
CA TYR A 213 -24.66 -9.24 19.78
C TYR A 213 -23.53 -9.79 20.64
N ARG A 214 -23.62 -11.04 21.10
CA ARG A 214 -22.52 -11.68 21.85
C ARG A 214 -21.25 -11.82 21.02
N ALA A 215 -21.35 -12.16 19.74
CA ALA A 215 -20.18 -12.24 18.85
C ALA A 215 -19.51 -10.87 18.69
N LEU A 216 -20.29 -9.80 18.59
CA LEU A 216 -19.78 -8.42 18.55
C LEU A 216 -19.11 -8.03 19.87
N GLU A 217 -19.73 -8.32 21.02
CA GLU A 217 -19.14 -8.09 22.34
C GLU A 217 -17.81 -8.84 22.49
N ILE A 218 -17.76 -10.12 22.11
CA ILE A 218 -16.53 -10.91 22.15
C ILE A 218 -15.47 -10.31 21.19
N ALA A 219 -15.87 -9.90 19.99
CA ALA A 219 -14.97 -9.28 19.04
C ALA A 219 -14.36 -7.97 19.58
N ASP A 220 -15.09 -7.24 20.40
CA ASP A 220 -14.61 -5.99 21.00
C ASP A 220 -13.53 -6.19 22.08
N GLU A 221 -13.45 -7.38 22.68
CA GLU A 221 -12.40 -7.74 23.64
C GLU A 221 -11.06 -8.07 22.96
N PHE A 222 -11.06 -8.35 21.65
CA PHE A 222 -9.82 -8.61 20.93
C PHE A 222 -9.09 -7.30 20.66
N TYR A 223 -7.79 -7.25 20.97
CA TYR A 223 -6.92 -6.14 20.60
C TYR A 223 -6.87 -5.93 19.08
N VAL A 224 -6.97 -7.03 18.34
CA VAL A 224 -7.12 -7.04 16.89
C VAL A 224 -8.50 -7.56 16.58
N LYS A 225 -9.30 -6.73 15.95
CA LYS A 225 -10.67 -7.10 15.61
C LYS A 225 -10.69 -8.35 14.73
N PRO A 226 -11.45 -9.39 15.10
CA PRO A 226 -11.62 -10.57 14.27
C PRO A 226 -12.56 -10.29 13.10
N ASP A 227 -12.46 -11.10 12.05
CA ASP A 227 -13.46 -11.14 10.97
C ASP A 227 -14.73 -11.82 11.50
N ILE A 228 -15.89 -11.19 11.32
CA ILE A 228 -17.17 -11.75 11.75
C ILE A 228 -17.97 -12.21 10.54
N TYR A 229 -18.27 -13.52 10.51
CA TYR A 229 -19.08 -14.15 9.49
C TYR A 229 -20.46 -14.49 10.07
N TYR A 230 -21.52 -14.13 9.38
CA TYR A 230 -22.90 -14.44 9.79
C TYR A 230 -23.70 -14.99 8.63
N ASP A 231 -24.71 -15.82 8.96
CA ASP A 231 -25.63 -16.40 7.99
C ASP A 231 -26.69 -15.36 7.59
N ILE A 232 -26.87 -15.17 6.29
CA ILE A 232 -27.82 -14.20 5.71
C ILE A 232 -29.22 -14.82 5.52
N ASN A 233 -29.37 -16.17 5.65
CA ASN A 233 -30.61 -16.89 5.37
C ASN A 233 -31.56 -17.01 6.58
#